data_73995a03d40834f0c6ab60554846dc30
#
_entry.id   73995a03d40834f0c6ab60554846dc30
#
_cell.length_a   1.000
_cell.length_b   1.000
_cell.length_c   1.000
_cell.angle_alpha   90.00
_cell.angle_beta   90.00
_cell.angle_gamma   90.00
#
_symmetry.space_group_name_H-M   'P 1'
#
loop_
_entity.id
_entity.type
_entity.pdbx_description
1 polymer ?
#
loop_
_entity_poly.entity_id
_entity_poly.type
_entity_poly.pdbx_seq_one_letter_code
_entity_poly.pdbx_strand_id
1 'polypeptide(L)'
;MKNKLNAFSINTLNQAEDIILEARTYKIKPILHFKKYILKGFGSDFVLTFQKILKSKFGNSSFKMFVDCGYDSSLGIRMATKKIDFIKLRGNLVILKKVKDIANKNRVLLNPSFNIVDCRNLKNINLKFKKLYFRKKNENRR
;
A
#
# COMPACT_ATOMS: atom_id res chain seq x y z
N MET A 1 8.96 21.68 2.08
CA MET A 1 9.00 20.19 2.07
C MET A 1 7.61 19.63 1.88
N LYS A 2 7.44 18.81 0.87
CA LYS A 2 6.19 18.09 0.70
C LYS A 2 6.13 16.96 1.73
N ASN A 3 5.04 16.89 2.50
CA ASN A 3 4.81 15.77 3.40
C ASN A 3 4.62 14.49 2.58
N LYS A 4 5.28 13.41 3.00
CA LYS A 4 5.10 12.10 2.38
C LYS A 4 3.68 11.59 2.65
N LEU A 5 3.11 10.92 1.66
CA LEU A 5 1.85 10.21 1.85
C LEU A 5 2.03 9.05 2.83
N ASN A 6 0.98 8.75 3.57
CA ASN A 6 0.96 7.62 4.49
C ASN A 6 0.59 6.33 3.76
N ALA A 7 1.34 5.26 4.05
CA ALA A 7 1.00 3.90 3.66
C ALA A 7 0.80 3.07 4.92
N PHE A 8 -0.31 2.35 5.01
CA PHE A 8 -0.74 1.65 6.22
C PHE A 8 -0.41 0.17 6.13
N SER A 9 0.55 -0.29 6.98
CA SER A 9 0.94 -1.70 7.04
C SER A 9 -0.13 -2.53 7.71
N ILE A 10 -0.56 -3.60 7.05
CA ILE A 10 -1.63 -4.48 7.52
C ILE A 10 -1.24 -5.95 7.39
N ASN A 11 -1.90 -6.80 8.16
CA ASN A 11 -1.77 -8.26 8.11
C ASN A 11 -3.07 -8.95 7.70
N THR A 12 -4.21 -8.35 7.99
CA THR A 12 -5.52 -9.00 7.86
C THR A 12 -6.48 -8.21 7.01
N LEU A 13 -7.46 -8.92 6.46
CA LEU A 13 -8.54 -8.31 5.69
C LEU A 13 -9.36 -7.33 6.54
N ASN A 14 -9.62 -7.68 7.80
CA ASN A 14 -10.34 -6.81 8.73
C ASN A 14 -9.62 -5.48 8.94
N GLN A 15 -8.30 -5.51 9.10
CA GLN A 15 -7.50 -4.29 9.23
C GLN A 15 -7.63 -3.40 7.97
N ALA A 16 -7.58 -4.00 6.80
CA ALA A 16 -7.75 -3.27 5.54
C ALA A 16 -9.14 -2.64 5.43
N GLU A 17 -10.18 -3.39 5.76
CA GLU A 17 -11.56 -2.89 5.74
C GLU A 17 -11.74 -1.71 6.67
N ASP A 18 -11.25 -1.81 7.90
CA ASP A 18 -11.31 -0.75 8.89
C ASP A 18 -10.60 0.52 8.41
N ILE A 19 -9.44 0.37 7.78
CA ILE A 19 -8.68 1.50 7.22
C ILE A 19 -9.46 2.16 6.07
N ILE A 20 -10.02 1.38 5.15
CA ILE A 20 -10.79 1.91 4.03
C ILE A 20 -12.01 2.70 4.52
N LEU A 21 -12.73 2.13 5.48
CA LEU A 21 -13.91 2.79 6.05
C LEU A 21 -13.55 4.09 6.78
N GLU A 22 -12.50 4.06 7.58
CA GLU A 22 -12.04 5.24 8.31
C GLU A 22 -11.52 6.32 7.35
N ALA A 23 -10.79 5.94 6.32
CA ALA A 23 -10.26 6.86 5.32
C ALA A 23 -11.35 7.63 4.59
N ARG A 24 -12.52 7.03 4.38
CA ARG A 24 -13.68 7.69 3.77
C ARG A 24 -14.13 8.91 4.58
N THR A 25 -14.07 8.83 5.90
CA THR A 25 -14.41 9.94 6.80
C THR A 25 -13.55 11.16 6.54
N TYR A 26 -12.29 10.96 6.17
CA TYR A 26 -11.32 12.03 5.90
C TYR A 26 -11.16 12.32 4.41
N LYS A 27 -11.97 11.69 3.55
CA LYS A 27 -11.92 11.83 2.10
C LYS A 27 -10.52 11.49 1.53
N ILE A 28 -9.92 10.43 2.06
CA ILE A 28 -8.59 9.96 1.70
C ILE A 28 -8.71 8.61 1.02
N LYS A 29 -7.91 8.41 -0.03
CA LYS A 29 -7.73 7.10 -0.66
C LYS A 29 -6.52 6.43 -0.02
N PRO A 30 -6.72 5.45 0.88
CA PRO A 30 -5.61 4.88 1.63
C PRO A 30 -4.72 4.01 0.76
N ILE A 31 -3.42 3.99 1.10
CA ILE A 31 -2.44 3.07 0.52
C ILE A 31 -2.24 1.94 1.52
N LEU A 32 -2.59 0.72 1.14
CA LEU A 32 -2.43 -0.46 1.97
C LEU A 32 -1.07 -1.09 1.69
N HIS A 33 -0.26 -1.23 2.73
CA HIS A 33 1.12 -1.69 2.64
C HIS A 33 1.25 -3.13 3.14
N PHE A 34 1.89 -3.97 2.33
CA PHE A 34 2.17 -5.37 2.65
C PHE A 34 3.67 -5.55 2.80
N LYS A 35 4.13 -5.89 3.99
CA LYS A 35 5.54 -6.18 4.24
C LYS A 35 5.96 -7.48 3.55
N LYS A 36 7.26 -7.60 3.28
CA LYS A 36 7.82 -8.75 2.53
C LYS A 36 7.50 -10.10 3.17
N TYR A 37 7.37 -10.18 4.51
CA TYR A 37 7.08 -11.47 5.16
C TYR A 37 5.69 -12.01 4.84
N ILE A 38 4.74 -11.14 4.51
CA ILE A 38 3.40 -11.56 4.05
C ILE A 38 3.53 -12.36 2.76
N LEU A 39 4.34 -11.86 1.82
CA LEU A 39 4.57 -12.53 0.54
C LEU A 39 5.35 -13.82 0.70
N LYS A 40 6.34 -13.84 1.59
CA LYS A 40 7.11 -15.06 1.89
C LYS A 40 6.26 -16.13 2.55
N GLY A 41 5.37 -15.73 3.47
CA GLY A 41 4.52 -16.67 4.21
C GLY A 41 3.30 -17.14 3.45
N PHE A 42 2.62 -16.25 2.74
CA PHE A 42 1.33 -16.54 2.10
C PHE A 42 1.37 -16.54 0.57
N GLY A 43 2.42 -16.01 -0.03
CA GLY A 43 2.59 -15.98 -1.48
C GLY A 43 1.91 -14.80 -2.17
N SER A 44 2.20 -14.66 -3.47
CA SER A 44 1.66 -13.58 -4.29
C SER A 44 0.16 -13.68 -4.51
N ASP A 45 -0.37 -14.89 -4.60
CA ASP A 45 -1.81 -15.11 -4.82
C ASP A 45 -2.66 -14.60 -3.65
N PHE A 46 -2.12 -14.68 -2.43
CA PHE A 46 -2.76 -14.11 -1.24
C PHE A 46 -3.03 -12.62 -1.41
N VAL A 47 -2.01 -11.86 -1.84
CA VAL A 47 -2.11 -10.41 -2.04
C VAL A 47 -3.09 -10.09 -3.18
N LEU A 48 -3.05 -10.83 -4.27
CA LEU A 48 -3.94 -10.63 -5.42
C LEU A 48 -5.40 -10.95 -5.06
N THR A 49 -5.62 -12.01 -4.29
CA THR A 49 -6.97 -12.36 -3.78
C THR A 49 -7.49 -11.27 -2.83
N PHE A 50 -6.63 -10.78 -1.97
CA PHE A 50 -6.93 -9.69 -1.05
C PHE A 50 -7.39 -8.44 -1.80
N GLN A 51 -6.67 -8.06 -2.85
CA GLN A 51 -7.03 -6.95 -3.71
C GLN A 51 -8.42 -7.16 -4.35
N LYS A 52 -8.66 -8.34 -4.87
CA LYS A 52 -9.91 -8.70 -5.54
C LYS A 52 -11.11 -8.59 -4.59
N ILE A 53 -10.97 -9.11 -3.38
CA ILE A 53 -12.03 -9.06 -2.36
C ILE A 53 -12.35 -7.61 -1.99
N LEU A 54 -11.33 -6.80 -1.74
CA LEU A 54 -11.51 -5.39 -1.35
C LEU A 54 -12.10 -4.55 -2.48
N LYS A 55 -11.68 -4.76 -3.71
CA LYS A 55 -12.26 -4.05 -4.87
C LYS A 55 -13.72 -4.42 -5.10
N SER A 56 -14.05 -5.69 -4.90
CA SER A 56 -15.44 -6.17 -5.00
C SER A 56 -16.34 -5.52 -3.95
N LYS A 57 -15.83 -5.37 -2.72
CA LYS A 57 -16.60 -4.85 -1.58
C LYS A 57 -16.69 -3.33 -1.57
N PHE A 58 -15.61 -2.62 -1.90
CA PHE A 58 -15.50 -1.16 -1.72
C PHE A 58 -15.40 -0.38 -3.03
N GLY A 59 -15.18 -1.05 -4.15
CA GLY A 59 -14.99 -0.41 -5.46
C GLY A 59 -13.53 -0.31 -5.86
N ASN A 60 -13.27 -0.22 -7.18
CA ASN A 60 -11.93 -0.26 -7.76
C ASN A 60 -11.04 0.93 -7.36
N SER A 61 -11.65 2.07 -7.06
CA SER A 61 -10.92 3.30 -6.76
C SER A 61 -10.89 3.65 -5.28
N SER A 62 -11.28 2.73 -4.40
CA SER A 62 -11.40 2.99 -2.95
C SER A 62 -10.07 2.98 -2.20
N PHE A 63 -9.03 2.35 -2.76
CA PHE A 63 -7.72 2.20 -2.13
C PHE A 63 -6.65 1.96 -3.17
N LYS A 64 -5.39 2.05 -2.74
CA LYS A 64 -4.22 1.61 -3.51
C LYS A 64 -3.42 0.60 -2.71
N MET A 65 -2.61 -0.21 -3.39
CA MET A 65 -1.77 -1.23 -2.74
C MET A 65 -0.30 -0.96 -2.97
N PHE A 66 0.48 -1.18 -1.93
CA PHE A 66 1.93 -1.06 -1.93
C PHE A 66 2.54 -2.35 -1.37
N VAL A 67 3.27 -3.09 -2.21
CA VAL A 67 3.80 -4.41 -1.87
C VAL A 67 5.32 -4.38 -1.81
N ASP A 68 5.89 -4.84 -0.69
CA ASP A 68 7.34 -4.96 -0.52
C ASP A 68 7.78 -6.34 -1.02
N CYS A 69 8.46 -6.37 -2.16
CA CYS A 69 8.97 -7.59 -2.78
C CYS A 69 10.39 -7.95 -2.32
N GLY A 70 10.99 -7.16 -1.43
CA GLY A 70 12.35 -7.40 -0.94
C GLY A 70 13.36 -7.44 -2.07
N TYR A 71 14.11 -8.55 -2.19
CA TYR A 71 15.11 -8.78 -3.25
C TYR A 71 14.61 -9.72 -4.35
N ASP A 72 13.33 -10.08 -4.34
CA ASP A 72 12.75 -11.03 -5.30
C ASP A 72 12.26 -10.31 -6.56
N SER A 73 13.12 -10.28 -7.58
CA SER A 73 12.81 -9.63 -8.86
C SER A 73 11.66 -10.30 -9.61
N SER A 74 11.53 -11.62 -9.52
CA SER A 74 10.43 -12.38 -10.15
C SER A 74 9.09 -11.95 -9.55
N LEU A 75 9.04 -11.80 -8.24
CA LEU A 75 7.87 -11.31 -7.54
C LEU A 75 7.54 -9.87 -7.94
N GLY A 76 8.56 -9.02 -8.05
CA GLY A 76 8.40 -7.64 -8.50
C GLY A 76 7.78 -7.56 -9.89
N ILE A 77 8.25 -8.37 -10.82
CA ILE A 77 7.71 -8.46 -12.18
C ILE A 77 6.26 -8.93 -12.16
N ARG A 78 5.96 -9.97 -11.36
CA ARG A 78 4.59 -10.49 -11.24
C ARG A 78 3.64 -9.42 -10.70
N MET A 79 4.03 -8.71 -9.65
CA MET A 79 3.20 -7.66 -9.06
C MET A 79 2.99 -6.51 -10.05
N ALA A 80 4.02 -6.10 -10.77
CA ALA A 80 3.91 -5.07 -11.80
C ALA A 80 2.97 -5.50 -12.93
N THR A 81 3.10 -6.74 -13.42
CA THR A 81 2.26 -7.29 -14.48
C THR A 81 0.79 -7.37 -14.04
N LYS A 82 0.55 -7.67 -12.77
CA LYS A 82 -0.80 -7.71 -12.19
C LYS A 82 -1.33 -6.34 -11.77
N LYS A 83 -0.58 -5.28 -12.06
CA LYS A 83 -0.98 -3.88 -11.86
C LYS A 83 -1.24 -3.51 -10.40
N ILE A 84 -0.42 -4.03 -9.50
CA ILE A 84 -0.33 -3.51 -8.13
C ILE A 84 0.20 -2.08 -8.23
N ASP A 85 -0.41 -1.12 -7.54
CA ASP A 85 -0.15 0.31 -7.74
C ASP A 85 1.29 0.72 -7.44
N PHE A 86 1.87 0.20 -6.37
CA PHE A 86 3.22 0.54 -5.90
C PHE A 86 3.97 -0.71 -5.51
N ILE A 87 5.25 -0.77 -5.86
CA ILE A 87 6.11 -1.92 -5.56
C ILE A 87 7.42 -1.42 -4.99
N LYS A 88 7.88 -2.05 -3.91
CA LYS A 88 9.22 -1.87 -3.39
C LYS A 88 10.07 -3.08 -3.79
N LEU A 89 11.22 -2.82 -4.42
CA LEU A 89 12.14 -3.86 -4.83
C LEU A 89 13.57 -3.38 -4.61
N ARG A 90 14.39 -4.23 -4.02
CA ARG A 90 15.82 -4.03 -3.86
C ARG A 90 16.56 -4.90 -4.83
N GLY A 91 17.71 -4.44 -5.34
CA GLY A 91 18.52 -5.18 -6.27
C GLY A 91 19.58 -4.30 -6.91
N ASN A 92 20.34 -4.86 -7.85
CA ASN A 92 21.31 -4.08 -8.60
C ASN A 92 20.63 -3.20 -9.66
N LEU A 93 21.37 -2.25 -10.19
CA LEU A 93 20.83 -1.25 -11.14
C LEU A 93 20.26 -1.88 -12.41
N VAL A 94 20.86 -2.97 -12.90
CA VAL A 94 20.41 -3.66 -14.12
C VAL A 94 19.02 -4.26 -13.92
N ILE A 95 18.82 -4.96 -12.81
CA ILE A 95 17.55 -5.59 -12.46
C ILE A 95 16.48 -4.51 -12.19
N LEU A 96 16.82 -3.48 -11.42
CA LEU A 96 15.87 -2.39 -11.10
C LEU A 96 15.43 -1.66 -12.37
N LYS A 97 16.31 -1.47 -13.34
CA LYS A 97 15.96 -0.84 -14.62
C LYS A 97 14.98 -1.71 -15.41
N LYS A 98 15.21 -3.02 -15.48
CA LYS A 98 14.31 -3.96 -16.16
C LYS A 98 12.92 -3.96 -15.54
N VAL A 99 12.85 -4.03 -14.21
CA VAL A 99 11.57 -4.03 -13.49
C VAL A 99 10.87 -2.67 -13.62
N LYS A 100 11.62 -1.57 -13.60
CA LYS A 100 11.08 -0.22 -13.80
C LYS A 100 10.42 -0.08 -15.17
N ASP A 101 11.03 -0.62 -16.22
CA ASP A 101 10.45 -0.59 -17.57
C ASP A 101 9.12 -1.35 -17.63
N ILE A 102 9.06 -2.52 -17.00
CA ILE A 102 7.82 -3.32 -16.91
C ILE A 102 6.77 -2.58 -16.09
N ALA A 103 7.16 -2.01 -14.96
CA ALA A 103 6.27 -1.25 -14.08
C ALA A 103 5.67 -0.05 -14.83
N ASN A 104 6.49 0.71 -15.54
CA ASN A 104 6.04 1.87 -16.30
C ASN A 104 5.01 1.50 -17.37
N LYS A 105 5.21 0.38 -18.08
CA LYS A 105 4.26 -0.13 -19.07
C LYS A 105 2.90 -0.47 -18.46
N ASN A 106 2.88 -0.85 -17.20
CA ASN A 106 1.67 -1.23 -16.47
C ASN A 106 1.12 -0.13 -15.56
N ARG A 107 1.70 1.07 -15.62
CA ARG A 107 1.35 2.23 -14.78
C ARG A 107 1.54 1.94 -13.28
N VAL A 108 2.57 1.17 -12.97
CA VAL A 108 2.97 0.84 -11.60
C VAL A 108 4.20 1.67 -11.24
N LEU A 109 4.23 2.24 -10.05
CA LEU A 109 5.37 3.03 -9.58
C LEU A 109 6.30 2.15 -8.74
N LEU A 110 7.57 2.09 -9.14
CA LEU A 110 8.61 1.34 -8.43
C LEU A 110 9.29 2.24 -7.40
N ASN A 111 9.45 1.71 -6.19
CA ASN A 111 10.17 2.32 -5.07
C ASN A 111 9.71 3.75 -4.71
N PRO A 112 8.40 3.97 -4.50
CA PRO A 112 7.94 5.26 -4.00
C PRO A 112 8.39 5.46 -2.55
N SER A 113 8.46 6.72 -2.14
CA SER A 113 8.79 7.07 -0.76
C SER A 113 7.53 7.46 0.00
N PHE A 114 7.07 6.58 0.88
CA PHE A 114 5.90 6.79 1.73
C PHE A 114 6.29 6.78 3.20
N ASN A 115 5.48 7.44 4.03
CA ASN A 115 5.54 7.29 5.47
C ASN A 115 4.78 6.02 5.86
N ILE A 116 5.48 5.03 6.41
CA ILE A 116 4.87 3.75 6.78
C ILE A 116 4.23 3.87 8.16
N VAL A 117 2.92 3.71 8.20
CA VAL A 117 2.14 3.68 9.45
C VAL A 117 1.81 2.23 9.76
N ASP A 118 2.33 1.72 10.88
CA ASP A 118 2.14 0.32 11.25
C ASP A 118 0.79 0.13 11.93
N CYS A 119 -0.13 -0.54 11.24
CA CYS A 119 -1.47 -0.84 11.75
C CYS A 119 -1.68 -2.32 12.09
N ARG A 120 -0.60 -3.13 12.05
CA ARG A 120 -0.70 -4.58 12.24
C ARG A 120 -1.16 -4.99 13.64
N ASN A 121 -0.83 -4.19 14.64
CA ASN A 121 -1.16 -4.45 16.04
C ASN A 121 -2.08 -3.40 16.65
N LEU A 122 -2.64 -2.49 15.85
CA LEU A 122 -3.53 -1.46 16.36
C LEU A 122 -4.91 -2.02 16.69
N LYS A 123 -5.39 -1.72 17.89
CA LYS A 123 -6.74 -2.05 18.34
C LYS A 123 -7.76 -0.99 17.93
N ASN A 124 -7.30 0.25 17.69
CA ASN A 124 -8.18 1.37 17.40
C ASN A 124 -7.64 2.21 16.25
N ILE A 125 -8.08 1.88 15.04
CA ILE A 125 -7.70 2.58 13.81
C ILE A 125 -8.29 3.99 13.78
N ASN A 126 -9.50 4.18 14.29
CA ASN A 126 -10.16 5.48 14.38
C ASN A 126 -9.27 6.49 15.11
N LEU A 127 -8.74 6.13 16.27
CA LEU A 127 -7.87 7.01 17.06
C LEU A 127 -6.58 7.35 16.30
N LYS A 128 -6.00 6.38 15.59
CA LYS A 128 -4.80 6.60 14.79
C LYS A 128 -5.05 7.60 13.67
N PHE A 129 -6.16 7.46 12.95
CA PHE A 129 -6.55 8.40 11.90
C PHE A 129 -6.80 9.81 12.44
N LYS A 130 -7.43 9.93 13.59
CA LYS A 130 -7.61 11.23 14.25
C LYS A 130 -6.28 11.91 14.51
N LYS A 131 -5.28 11.19 15.02
CA LYS A 131 -3.94 11.73 15.27
C LYS A 131 -3.23 12.15 13.99
N LEU A 132 -3.40 11.40 12.90
CA LEU A 132 -2.73 11.68 11.63
C LEU A 132 -3.37 12.83 10.85
N TYR A 133 -4.71 12.92 10.85
CA TYR A 133 -5.45 13.80 9.94
C TYR A 133 -6.18 14.93 10.62
N PHE A 134 -6.62 14.77 11.85
CA PHE A 134 -7.30 15.83 12.58
C PHE A 134 -6.37 17.01 12.88
N ARG A 135 -5.12 16.78 13.23
CA ARG A 135 -4.11 17.81 13.43
C ARG A 135 -3.87 18.64 12.17
N LYS A 136 -3.81 18.02 11.00
CA LYS A 136 -3.65 18.72 9.71
C LYS A 136 -4.82 19.65 9.42
N LYS A 137 -6.04 19.24 9.76
CA LYS A 137 -7.24 20.04 9.56
C LYS A 137 -7.27 21.29 10.44
N ASN A 138 -6.75 21.21 11.66
CA ASN A 138 -6.64 22.33 12.59
C ASN A 138 -5.48 23.27 12.26
N GLU A 139 -4.37 22.76 11.78
CA GLU A 139 -3.21 23.55 11.34
C GLU A 139 -3.55 24.37 10.08
N ASN A 140 -4.33 23.83 9.18
CA ASN A 140 -4.77 24.49 7.96
C ASN A 140 -5.87 25.55 8.19
N ARG A 141 -6.50 25.59 9.36
CA ARG A 141 -7.51 26.58 9.74
C ARG A 141 -6.93 27.80 10.45
N ARG A 142 -5.66 27.75 10.79
CA ARG A 142 -4.93 28.86 11.33
C ARG A 142 -4.17 29.60 10.24
#